data_d26d57c3c040e1ac98fdf9179dd4ae63
#
_entry.id   d26d57c3c040e1ac98fdf9179dd4ae63
#
_cell.length_a   1.000
_cell.length_b   1.000
_cell.length_c   1.000
_cell.angle_alpha   90.00
_cell.angle_beta   90.00
_cell.angle_gamma   90.00
#
_symmetry.space_group_name_H-M   'P 1'
#
loop_
_entity.id
_entity.type
_entity.pdbx_description
1 polymer ?
#
loop_
_entity_poly.entity_id
_entity_poly.type
_entity_poly.pdbx_seq_one_letter_code
_entity_poly.pdbx_strand_id
1 'polypeptide(L)'
;MDYTKIIFVSKENVLLGPMAEWIMKSILMDKSKQIMSRGLVVLFAEPRDQRVTELLMNHGVPCEEQVSEEFHAEQVDETTLVLTMNFTEKVKVLEDYG
;
A
#
# COMPACT_ATOMS: atom_id res chain seq x y z
N MET A 1 20.18 1.10 -5.73
CA MET A 1 19.33 -0.01 -6.18
C MET A 1 18.01 0.54 -6.69
N ASP A 2 17.61 0.10 -7.86
CA ASP A 2 16.41 0.63 -8.50
C ASP A 2 15.23 -0.31 -8.31
N TYR A 3 14.28 0.13 -7.50
CA TYR A 3 13.02 -0.58 -7.35
C TYR A 3 12.05 -0.14 -8.44
N THR A 4 11.35 -1.09 -9.04
CA THR A 4 10.31 -0.80 -10.04
C THR A 4 8.91 -0.88 -9.47
N LYS A 5 8.77 -1.48 -8.29
CA LYS A 5 7.48 -1.67 -7.62
C LYS A 5 7.63 -1.39 -6.13
N ILE A 6 6.68 -0.66 -5.58
CA ILE A 6 6.62 -0.37 -4.15
C ILE A 6 5.25 -0.84 -3.65
N ILE A 7 5.25 -1.72 -2.64
CA ILE A 7 4.01 -2.21 -2.04
C ILE A 7 3.98 -1.77 -0.58
N PHE A 8 2.97 -0.96 -0.24
CA PHE A 8 2.71 -0.61 1.15
C PHE A 8 1.80 -1.67 1.76
N VAL A 9 2.26 -2.34 2.79
CA VAL A 9 1.53 -3.41 3.44
C VAL A 9 1.02 -2.93 4.79
N SER A 10 -0.27 -3.06 4.99
CA SER A 10 -0.93 -2.76 6.27
C SER A 10 -1.79 -3.97 6.65
N LYS A 11 -2.45 -3.90 7.81
CA LYS A 11 -3.24 -5.04 8.26
C LYS A 11 -4.43 -5.31 7.33
N GLU A 12 -5.25 -4.31 7.07
CA GLU A 12 -6.51 -4.48 6.36
C GLU A 12 -6.60 -3.74 5.01
N ASN A 13 -5.58 -2.96 4.69
CA ASN A 13 -5.50 -2.20 3.43
C ASN A 13 -6.67 -1.22 3.22
N VAL A 14 -7.11 -0.55 4.30
CA VAL A 14 -8.19 0.44 4.19
C VAL A 14 -7.81 1.80 4.75
N LEU A 15 -6.75 1.92 5.55
CA LEU A 15 -6.39 3.16 6.24
C LEU A 15 -4.97 3.62 5.87
N LEU A 16 -3.95 3.15 6.60
CA LEU A 16 -2.58 3.67 6.43
C LEU A 16 -1.95 3.27 5.10
N GLY A 17 -2.17 2.03 4.65
CA GLY A 17 -1.61 1.57 3.38
C GLY A 17 -2.09 2.40 2.19
N PRO A 18 -3.42 2.55 2.00
CA PRO A 18 -3.95 3.41 0.94
C PRO A 18 -3.48 4.86 1.05
N MET A 19 -3.41 5.40 2.27
CA MET A 19 -2.91 6.76 2.47
C MET A 19 -1.48 6.89 1.95
N ALA A 20 -0.59 5.98 2.34
CA ALA A 20 0.79 5.99 1.90
C ALA A 20 0.91 5.83 0.39
N GLU A 21 0.11 4.96 -0.20
CA GLU A 21 0.09 4.74 -1.65
C GLU A 21 -0.17 6.04 -2.41
N TRP A 22 -1.24 6.75 -2.06
CA TRP A 22 -1.62 7.94 -2.81
C TRP A 22 -0.70 9.13 -2.56
N ILE A 23 -0.16 9.26 -1.32
CA ILE A 23 0.84 10.29 -1.04
C ILE A 23 2.09 10.03 -1.88
N MET A 24 2.58 8.79 -1.93
CA MET A 24 3.77 8.46 -2.70
C MET A 24 3.54 8.71 -4.19
N LYS A 25 2.38 8.34 -4.73
CA LYS A 25 2.05 8.59 -6.13
C LYS A 25 2.07 10.08 -6.45
N SER A 26 1.68 10.93 -5.49
CA SER A 26 1.61 12.37 -5.73
C SER A 26 2.99 13.03 -5.72
N ILE A 27 3.96 12.48 -4.99
CA ILE A 27 5.29 13.10 -4.87
C ILE A 27 6.35 12.44 -5.74
N LEU A 28 6.11 11.22 -6.20
CA LEU A 28 7.10 10.50 -7.00
C LEU A 28 7.10 11.00 -8.44
N MET A 29 8.25 11.48 -8.89
CA MET A 29 8.39 12.03 -10.25
C MET A 29 8.43 10.95 -11.32
N ASP A 30 8.98 9.78 -10.99
CA ASP A 30 9.11 8.67 -11.93
C ASP A 30 7.81 7.87 -12.01
N LYS A 31 7.05 8.12 -13.06
CA LYS A 31 5.76 7.46 -13.27
C LYS A 31 5.86 6.04 -13.82
N SER A 32 7.07 5.56 -14.12
CA SER A 32 7.26 4.18 -14.55
C SER A 32 7.18 3.19 -13.40
N LYS A 33 7.30 3.65 -12.16
CA LYS A 33 7.24 2.80 -10.99
C LYS A 33 5.79 2.47 -10.64
N GLN A 34 5.56 1.21 -10.29
CA GLN A 34 4.26 0.76 -9.79
C GLN A 34 4.20 0.98 -8.28
N ILE A 35 3.15 1.62 -7.82
CA ILE A 35 2.94 1.87 -6.40
C ILE A 35 1.56 1.33 -6.04
N MET A 36 1.51 0.47 -5.03
CA MET A 36 0.28 -0.17 -4.61
C MET A 36 0.25 -0.36 -3.10
N SER A 37 -0.92 -0.69 -2.58
CA SER A 37 -1.08 -1.06 -1.18
C SER A 37 -1.81 -2.39 -1.10
N ARG A 38 -1.48 -3.19 -0.08
CA ARG A 38 -2.09 -4.52 0.12
C ARG A 38 -2.27 -4.76 1.61
N GLY A 39 -3.17 -5.69 1.94
CA GLY A 39 -3.48 -6.03 3.31
C GLY A 39 -3.04 -7.44 3.68
N LEU A 40 -2.66 -7.63 4.93
CA LEU A 40 -2.30 -8.95 5.45
C LEU A 40 -3.54 -9.81 5.73
N VAL A 41 -4.64 -9.16 6.15
CA VAL A 41 -5.90 -9.84 6.44
C VAL A 41 -7.02 -9.12 5.70
N VAL A 42 -7.45 -9.67 4.57
CA VAL A 42 -8.54 -9.11 3.77
C VAL A 42 -9.58 -10.21 3.56
N LEU A 43 -10.61 -10.22 4.41
CA LEU A 43 -11.68 -11.20 4.34
C LEU A 43 -12.71 -10.83 3.28
N PHE A 44 -12.96 -9.54 3.13
CA PHE A 44 -13.88 -9.00 2.12
C PHE A 44 -13.25 -7.77 1.50
N ALA A 45 -13.46 -7.56 0.20
CA ALA A 45 -13.03 -6.35 -0.46
C ALA A 45 -13.85 -5.18 0.10
N GLU A 46 -13.18 -4.22 0.72
CA GLU A 46 -13.81 -3.06 1.32
C GLU A 46 -13.26 -1.78 0.70
N PRO A 47 -14.10 -0.74 0.57
CA PRO A 47 -13.59 0.55 0.10
C PRO A 47 -12.62 1.13 1.13
N ARG A 48 -11.74 1.99 0.66
CA ARG A 48 -10.83 2.75 1.52
C ARG A 48 -11.63 3.52 2.57
N ASP A 49 -11.09 3.63 3.79
CA ASP A 49 -11.70 4.39 4.87
C ASP A 49 -11.97 5.83 4.40
N GLN A 50 -13.19 6.30 4.63
CA GLN A 50 -13.63 7.63 4.21
C GLN A 50 -12.75 8.74 4.78
N ARG A 51 -12.22 8.56 5.98
CA ARG A 51 -11.34 9.55 6.61
C ARG A 51 -10.07 9.76 5.81
N VAL A 52 -9.55 8.69 5.20
CA VAL A 52 -8.36 8.78 4.34
C VAL A 52 -8.69 9.59 3.10
N THR A 53 -9.82 9.31 2.46
CA THR A 53 -10.25 10.05 1.28
C THR A 53 -10.36 11.54 1.58
N GLU A 54 -11.00 11.89 2.69
CA GLU A 54 -11.17 13.28 3.08
C GLU A 54 -9.84 13.97 3.38
N LEU A 55 -8.94 13.27 4.10
CA LEU A 55 -7.63 13.81 4.43
C LEU A 55 -6.81 14.08 3.16
N LEU A 56 -6.78 13.13 2.24
CA LEU A 56 -6.04 13.27 0.99
C LEU A 56 -6.60 14.44 0.17
N MET A 57 -7.92 14.54 0.05
CA MET A 57 -8.55 15.62 -0.69
C MET A 57 -8.26 16.98 -0.06
N ASN A 58 -8.30 17.07 1.27
CA ASN A 58 -8.03 18.32 1.98
C ASN A 58 -6.58 18.79 1.81
N HIS A 59 -5.66 17.90 1.50
CA HIS A 59 -4.26 18.22 1.27
C HIS A 59 -3.91 18.28 -0.21
N GLY A 60 -4.91 18.24 -1.08
CA GLY A 60 -4.67 18.35 -2.52
C GLY A 60 -4.01 17.12 -3.14
N VAL A 61 -4.12 15.96 -2.49
CA VAL A 61 -3.56 14.71 -3.00
C VAL A 61 -4.64 13.98 -3.81
N PRO A 62 -4.45 13.81 -5.12
CA PRO A 62 -5.44 13.10 -5.94
C PRO A 62 -5.47 11.62 -5.58
N CYS A 63 -6.66 11.04 -5.55
CA CYS A 63 -6.81 9.61 -5.32
C CYS A 63 -8.04 9.09 -6.07
N GLU A 64 -7.98 7.83 -6.47
CA GLU A 64 -9.06 7.16 -7.17
C GLU A 64 -9.77 6.20 -6.21
N GLU A 65 -10.94 5.76 -6.58
CA GLU A 65 -11.63 4.73 -5.80
C GLU A 65 -10.84 3.44 -5.82
N GLN A 66 -10.84 2.74 -4.69
CA GLN A 66 -10.13 1.47 -4.55
C GLN A 66 -10.81 0.61 -3.49
N VAL A 67 -10.57 -0.69 -3.58
CA VAL A 67 -11.01 -1.65 -2.57
C VAL A 67 -9.79 -2.35 -1.99
N SER A 68 -9.93 -2.88 -0.78
CA SER A 68 -8.84 -3.61 -0.13
C SER A 68 -8.49 -4.86 -0.92
N GLU A 69 -7.20 -5.16 -1.02
CA GLU A 69 -6.68 -6.34 -1.70
C GLU A 69 -5.63 -7.01 -0.83
N GLU A 70 -5.65 -8.33 -0.82
CA GLU A 70 -4.72 -9.10 -0.01
C GLU A 70 -3.31 -9.12 -0.62
N PHE A 71 -2.31 -9.08 0.26
CA PHE A 71 -0.92 -9.20 -0.13
C PHE A 71 -0.58 -10.67 -0.42
N HIS A 72 0.03 -10.93 -1.57
CA HIS A 72 0.46 -12.27 -1.98
C HIS A 72 1.94 -12.27 -2.31
N ALA A 73 2.62 -13.36 -1.95
CA ALA A 73 4.06 -13.50 -2.20
C ALA A 73 4.40 -13.40 -3.69
N GLU A 74 3.50 -13.81 -4.56
CA GLU A 74 3.70 -13.75 -6.02
C GLU A 74 3.82 -12.32 -6.55
N GLN A 75 3.42 -11.33 -5.77
CA GLN A 75 3.53 -9.92 -6.15
C GLN A 75 4.94 -9.37 -5.95
N VAL A 76 5.81 -10.12 -5.26
CA VAL A 76 7.15 -9.67 -4.89
C VAL A 76 8.19 -10.30 -5.79
N ASP A 77 9.08 -9.46 -6.35
CA ASP A 77 10.24 -9.91 -7.10
C ASP A 77 11.47 -9.14 -6.62
N GLU A 78 12.60 -9.32 -7.33
CA GLU A 78 13.88 -8.70 -6.94
C GLU A 78 13.84 -7.17 -6.97
N THR A 79 12.92 -6.59 -7.72
CA THR A 79 12.80 -5.14 -7.87
C THR A 79 11.67 -4.55 -7.04
N THR A 80 11.08 -5.34 -6.14
CA THR A 80 9.97 -4.91 -5.30
C THR A 80 10.45 -4.46 -3.94
N LEU A 81 10.08 -3.25 -3.54
CA LEU A 81 10.28 -2.74 -2.20
C LEU A 81 8.97 -2.89 -1.43
N VAL A 82 9.01 -3.61 -0.31
CA VAL A 82 7.86 -3.82 0.56
C VAL A 82 8.03 -2.97 1.81
N LEU A 83 7.10 -2.06 2.05
CA LEU A 83 7.11 -1.17 3.20
C LEU A 83 5.90 -1.47 4.08
N THR A 84 6.16 -1.77 5.34
CA THR A 84 5.10 -2.06 6.32
C THR A 84 4.81 -0.81 7.16
N MET A 85 3.57 -0.74 7.65
CA MET A 85 3.13 0.45 8.38
C MET A 85 3.55 0.46 9.85
N ASN A 86 3.90 -0.72 10.40
CA ASN A 86 4.42 -0.81 11.76
C ASN A 86 5.27 -2.07 11.93
N PHE A 87 5.94 -2.18 13.09
CA PHE A 87 6.84 -3.29 13.36
C PHE A 87 6.14 -4.65 13.39
N THR A 88 4.93 -4.71 13.95
CA THR A 88 4.17 -5.96 14.02
C THR A 88 3.87 -6.51 12.62
N GLU A 89 3.50 -5.64 11.70
CA GLU A 89 3.25 -6.03 10.32
C GLU A 89 4.53 -6.49 9.62
N LYS A 90 5.66 -5.85 9.92
CA LYS A 90 6.96 -6.25 9.39
C LYS A 90 7.31 -7.67 9.82
N VAL A 91 7.14 -7.98 11.10
CA VAL A 91 7.42 -9.33 11.62
C VAL A 91 6.54 -10.35 10.92
N LYS A 92 5.25 -10.08 10.76
CA LYS A 92 4.34 -10.99 10.10
C LYS A 92 4.72 -11.23 8.64
N VAL A 93 5.12 -10.19 7.93
CA VAL A 93 5.57 -10.33 6.54
C VAL A 93 6.81 -11.23 6.47
N LEU A 94 7.77 -11.03 7.35
CA LEU A 94 8.99 -11.84 7.38
C LEU A 94 8.68 -13.30 7.73
N GLU A 95 7.76 -13.56 8.64
CA GLU A 95 7.38 -14.93 9.02
C GLU A 95 6.59 -15.65 7.93
N ASP A 96 5.65 -14.96 7.32
CA ASP A 96 4.71 -15.59 6.38
C ASP A 96 5.21 -15.61 4.94
N TYR A 97 6.03 -14.65 4.56
CA TYR A 97 6.43 -14.47 3.15
C TYR A 97 7.96 -14.46 2.92
N GLY A 98 8.69 -14.51 3.99
CA GLY A 98 10.13 -14.53 3.89
C GLY A 98 10.73 -13.21 3.48
#